data_edb2f27615761a68f5995ac1fef50e36
#
_entry.id   edb2f27615761a68f5995ac1fef50e36
#
_cell.length_a   1.000
_cell.length_b   1.000
_cell.length_c   1.000
_cell.angle_alpha   90.00
_cell.angle_beta   90.00
_cell.angle_gamma   90.00
#
_symmetry.space_group_name_H-M   'P 1'
#
loop_
_entity.id
_entity.type
_entity.pdbx_description
1 polymer ?
#
loop_
_entity_poly.entity_id
_entity_poly.type
_entity_poly.pdbx_seq_one_letter_code
_entity_poly.pdbx_strand_id
1 'polypeptide(L)'
;ISECLVGSEMCIRDRIFTFETLLRRMQLDDGERPFVIWREKDLFGAHAYPVKIDVPCLFLCWNGEMEIEINLQTYHFDKEHLLCFTVPCACRIVKRSPDFLCVGLLLSKSFWRQLLFTERTLSSIAARDAFIVVTEEERNRLARFHELLCLCADTTEHDPIGTLYPLIVGLFFQIRNICQNREATAAPASHSKKILYDFLDSLHTNYRQHRRVSFYADALSLTPRHLTTVIRQASGRSASQWIEEYTVLEAQILLRNSPMSIKEIAYELGFNDQSLFSKYFSRVAGISPERYRKISMSNT
;
A
#
# COMPACT_ATOMS: atom_id res chain seq x y z
N ILE A 1 34.82 -17.13 -3.88
CA ILE A 1 34.12 -18.11 -4.72
C ILE A 1 32.77 -18.36 -4.07
N SER A 2 31.78 -17.60 -4.43
CA SER A 2 30.39 -17.98 -4.32
C SER A 2 29.60 -17.10 -5.28
N GLU A 3 29.82 -17.32 -6.55
CA GLU A 3 28.90 -16.95 -7.62
C GLU A 3 27.84 -18.04 -7.74
N CYS A 4 26.68 -17.63 -8.20
CA CYS A 4 25.59 -18.44 -8.71
C CYS A 4 24.71 -19.18 -7.70
N LEU A 5 23.80 -18.43 -7.10
CA LEU A 5 22.40 -18.87 -6.98
C LEU A 5 21.47 -17.68 -7.23
N VAL A 6 21.69 -16.95 -8.29
CA VAL A 6 20.79 -15.97 -8.87
C VAL A 6 20.27 -16.58 -10.15
N GLY A 7 19.15 -17.24 -10.08
CA GLY A 7 18.50 -17.73 -11.29
C GLY A 7 17.43 -18.76 -10.99
N SER A 8 16.24 -18.41 -11.27
CA SER A 8 15.06 -19.19 -11.66
C SER A 8 13.92 -19.48 -10.70
N GLU A 9 14.10 -19.50 -9.39
CA GLU A 9 12.94 -19.71 -8.50
C GLU A 9 12.53 -18.49 -7.66
N MET A 10 13.39 -17.49 -7.53
CA MET A 10 13.14 -16.27 -6.75
C MET A 10 12.21 -15.25 -7.47
N CYS A 11 11.89 -15.49 -8.74
CA CYS A 11 11.27 -14.49 -9.61
C CYS A 11 9.74 -14.41 -9.59
N ILE A 12 9.01 -15.36 -9.02
CA ILE A 12 7.56 -15.45 -9.25
C ILE A 12 6.73 -15.25 -7.97
N ARG A 13 7.21 -15.65 -6.81
CA ARG A 13 6.49 -15.49 -5.53
C ARG A 13 6.70 -14.14 -4.82
N ASP A 14 7.74 -13.38 -5.15
CA ASP A 14 8.25 -12.27 -4.34
C ASP A 14 7.73 -10.87 -4.71
N ARG A 15 6.66 -10.77 -5.47
CA ARG A 15 6.20 -9.47 -6.02
C ARG A 15 4.86 -8.98 -5.49
N ILE A 16 4.26 -9.72 -4.59
CA ILE A 16 3.30 -9.22 -3.62
C ILE A 16 4.07 -9.17 -2.31
N PHE A 17 4.28 -7.99 -1.79
CA PHE A 17 4.90 -7.82 -0.49
C PHE A 17 3.89 -8.21 0.59
N THR A 18 3.84 -9.51 0.90
CA THR A 18 3.20 -10.02 2.10
C THR A 18 4.20 -10.00 3.25
N PHE A 19 3.72 -10.15 4.47
CA PHE A 19 4.59 -10.21 5.64
C PHE A 19 5.62 -11.34 5.52
N GLU A 20 5.20 -12.51 5.05
CA GLU A 20 6.04 -13.68 4.86
C GLU A 20 7.10 -13.48 3.77
N THR A 21 6.74 -12.82 2.64
CA THR A 21 7.71 -12.52 1.59
C THR A 21 8.75 -11.50 2.03
N LEU A 22 8.37 -10.55 2.89
CA LEU A 22 9.29 -9.58 3.48
C LEU A 22 10.23 -10.24 4.48
N LEU A 23 9.74 -11.14 5.36
CA LEU A 23 10.59 -11.90 6.29
C LEU A 23 11.68 -12.68 5.55
N ARG A 24 11.32 -13.38 4.46
CA ARG A 24 12.29 -14.12 3.64
C ARG A 24 13.35 -13.21 3.02
N ARG A 25 12.97 -12.04 2.50
CA ARG A 25 13.93 -11.06 1.96
C ARG A 25 14.89 -10.55 3.03
N MET A 26 14.42 -10.39 4.25
CA MET A 26 15.24 -9.99 5.39
C MET A 26 16.07 -11.14 5.97
N GLN A 27 15.97 -12.36 5.41
CA GLN A 27 16.58 -13.57 5.94
C GLN A 27 16.20 -13.83 7.41
N LEU A 28 15.00 -13.40 7.78
CA LEU A 28 14.42 -13.66 9.09
C LEU A 28 13.65 -14.96 9.05
N ASP A 29 13.78 -15.75 10.11
CA ASP A 29 13.05 -17.01 10.25
C ASP A 29 11.53 -16.77 10.17
N ASP A 30 10.83 -17.67 9.45
CA ASP A 30 9.35 -17.68 9.32
C ASP A 30 8.64 -18.02 10.64
N GLY A 31 9.38 -18.09 11.77
CA GLY A 31 8.80 -18.23 13.10
C GLY A 31 7.70 -17.20 13.33
N GLU A 32 6.73 -17.51 14.20
CA GLU A 32 5.52 -16.71 14.51
C GLU A 32 5.81 -15.27 14.99
N ARG A 33 6.54 -14.51 14.16
CA ARG A 33 6.81 -13.10 14.45
C ARG A 33 5.56 -12.29 14.12
N PRO A 34 4.96 -11.60 15.08
CA PRO A 34 3.78 -10.79 14.83
C PRO A 34 4.09 -9.47 14.11
N PHE A 35 5.33 -8.99 14.18
CA PHE A 35 5.79 -7.73 13.58
C PHE A 35 7.30 -7.74 13.32
N VAL A 36 7.74 -6.78 12.50
CA VAL A 36 9.15 -6.48 12.22
C VAL A 36 9.40 -4.99 12.36
N ILE A 37 10.43 -4.62 13.11
CA ILE A 37 10.91 -3.24 13.21
C ILE A 37 11.91 -3.02 12.07
N TRP A 38 11.60 -2.07 11.18
CA TRP A 38 12.39 -1.78 9.99
C TRP A 38 13.41 -0.66 10.26
N ARG A 39 14.67 -0.88 9.87
CA ARG A 39 15.79 0.05 10.11
C ARG A 39 16.67 0.31 8.88
N GLU A 40 16.28 -0.14 7.68
CA GLU A 40 17.18 -0.16 6.52
C GLU A 40 16.74 0.75 5.36
N LYS A 41 17.69 0.98 4.41
CA LYS A 41 17.54 1.90 3.29
C LYS A 41 16.58 1.42 2.18
N ASP A 42 16.42 0.13 1.99
CA ASP A 42 15.79 -0.43 0.78
C ASP A 42 14.63 -1.39 1.05
N LEU A 43 13.53 -0.89 1.63
CA LEU A 43 12.36 -1.74 1.87
C LEU A 43 11.73 -2.26 0.57
N PHE A 44 11.55 -1.39 -0.41
CA PHE A 44 10.79 -1.71 -1.62
C PHE A 44 11.66 -1.92 -2.85
N GLY A 45 13.00 -1.75 -2.75
CA GLY A 45 13.89 -1.71 -3.91
C GLY A 45 13.51 -0.60 -4.90
N ALA A 46 14.37 -0.30 -5.85
CA ALA A 46 14.02 0.60 -6.95
C ALA A 46 13.21 -0.19 -7.99
N HIS A 47 11.91 -0.30 -7.82
CA HIS A 47 11.05 -0.98 -8.79
C HIS A 47 10.49 0.03 -9.78
N ALA A 48 10.88 -0.10 -11.04
CA ALA A 48 10.33 0.68 -12.16
C ALA A 48 8.84 0.38 -12.41
N TYR A 49 8.28 -0.68 -11.80
CA TYR A 49 6.94 -1.19 -12.01
C TYR A 49 6.13 -1.24 -10.71
N PRO A 50 4.80 -1.15 -10.77
CA PRO A 50 3.95 -1.26 -9.61
C PRO A 50 4.10 -2.62 -8.91
N VAL A 51 4.15 -2.59 -7.59
CA VAL A 51 4.12 -3.76 -6.71
C VAL A 51 2.91 -3.68 -5.78
N LYS A 52 2.37 -4.83 -5.39
CA LYS A 52 1.28 -4.87 -4.41
C LYS A 52 1.86 -5.02 -3.02
N ILE A 53 1.54 -4.08 -2.15
CA ILE A 53 1.84 -4.17 -0.71
C ILE A 53 0.59 -4.71 -0.02
N ASP A 54 0.72 -5.88 0.57
CA ASP A 54 -0.35 -6.57 1.27
C ASP A 54 0.07 -6.89 2.71
N VAL A 55 0.67 -5.89 3.34
CA VAL A 55 1.14 -5.93 4.71
C VAL A 55 0.83 -4.59 5.38
N PRO A 56 0.16 -4.59 6.55
CA PRO A 56 0.02 -3.37 7.34
C PRO A 56 1.40 -2.88 7.75
N CYS A 57 1.72 -1.63 7.43
CA CYS A 57 3.02 -1.08 7.72
C CYS A 57 2.98 0.44 7.94
N LEU A 58 3.97 0.90 8.65
CA LEU A 58 4.16 2.29 9.03
C LEU A 58 5.61 2.68 8.73
N PHE A 59 5.81 3.83 8.07
CA PHE A 59 7.14 4.35 7.79
C PHE A 59 7.24 5.83 8.12
N LEU A 60 8.35 6.19 8.74
CA LEU A 60 8.76 7.55 9.04
C LEU A 60 10.02 7.86 8.22
N CYS A 61 10.00 8.92 7.45
CA CYS A 61 11.19 9.37 6.73
C CYS A 61 12.21 9.94 7.74
N TRP A 62 13.43 9.38 7.71
CA TRP A 62 14.53 9.83 8.56
C TRP A 62 15.40 10.85 7.84
N ASN A 63 15.72 10.61 6.57
CA ASN A 63 16.52 11.49 5.73
C ASN A 63 16.12 11.39 4.27
N GLY A 64 16.41 12.45 3.48
CA GLY A 64 16.10 12.49 2.06
C GLY A 64 14.61 12.62 1.76
N GLU A 65 14.26 12.30 0.53
CA GLU A 65 12.89 12.38 0.01
C GLU A 65 12.61 11.30 -1.03
N MET A 66 11.34 10.95 -1.22
CA MET A 66 10.90 9.97 -2.19
C MET A 66 9.57 10.39 -2.82
N GLU A 67 9.47 10.29 -4.15
CA GLU A 67 8.18 10.31 -4.85
C GLU A 67 7.67 8.88 -4.99
N ILE A 68 6.50 8.61 -4.46
CA ILE A 68 5.83 7.31 -4.51
C ILE A 68 4.44 7.47 -5.09
N GLU A 69 4.11 6.60 -6.03
CA GLU A 69 2.75 6.46 -6.55
C GLU A 69 2.04 5.35 -5.78
N ILE A 70 0.90 5.66 -5.18
CA ILE A 70 0.06 4.73 -4.43
C ILE A 70 -1.33 4.76 -5.05
N ASN A 71 -1.81 3.61 -5.51
CA ASN A 71 -3.10 3.48 -6.16
C ASN A 71 -3.33 4.59 -7.22
N LEU A 72 -2.32 4.83 -8.08
CA LEU A 72 -2.33 5.83 -9.17
C LEU A 72 -2.26 7.30 -8.72
N GLN A 73 -2.10 7.58 -7.44
CA GLN A 73 -1.84 8.93 -6.94
C GLN A 73 -0.38 9.08 -6.55
N THR A 74 0.25 10.17 -6.98
CA THR A 74 1.64 10.48 -6.65
C THR A 74 1.70 11.30 -5.37
N TYR A 75 2.58 10.87 -4.45
CA TYR A 75 2.83 11.52 -3.18
C TYR A 75 4.31 11.81 -3.03
N HIS A 76 4.60 12.92 -2.35
CA HIS A 76 5.95 13.27 -1.94
C HIS A 76 6.12 12.85 -0.48
N PHE A 77 7.09 11.97 -0.23
CA PHE A 77 7.38 11.41 1.09
C PHE A 77 8.73 11.91 1.60
N ASP A 78 8.70 12.72 2.62
CA ASP A 78 9.83 13.34 3.29
C ASP A 78 9.63 13.39 4.81
N LYS A 79 10.42 14.20 5.49
CA LYS A 79 10.39 14.34 6.97
C LYS A 79 9.07 14.90 7.52
N GLU A 80 8.25 15.53 6.69
CA GLU A 80 6.95 16.09 7.09
C GLU A 80 5.81 15.06 6.95
N HIS A 81 6.13 13.83 6.58
CA HIS A 81 5.14 12.81 6.27
C HIS A 81 5.37 11.51 7.03
N LEU A 82 4.29 10.90 7.47
CA LEU A 82 4.19 9.53 7.93
C LEU A 82 3.46 8.73 6.85
N LEU A 83 4.05 7.64 6.41
CA LEU A 83 3.46 6.72 5.46
C LEU A 83 2.86 5.53 6.22
N CYS A 84 1.56 5.28 6.06
CA CYS A 84 0.84 4.24 6.78
C CYS A 84 -0.03 3.42 5.81
N PHE A 85 0.35 2.19 5.54
CA PHE A 85 -0.47 1.26 4.79
C PHE A 85 -1.20 0.34 5.76
N THR A 86 -2.52 0.37 5.75
CA THR A 86 -3.36 -0.48 6.61
C THR A 86 -4.20 -1.45 5.82
N VAL A 87 -4.34 -1.19 4.52
CA VAL A 87 -5.04 -2.01 3.54
C VAL A 87 -4.13 -2.31 2.35
N PRO A 88 -4.36 -3.39 1.61
CA PRO A 88 -3.59 -3.69 0.42
C PRO A 88 -3.63 -2.53 -0.57
N CYS A 89 -2.47 -2.14 -1.09
CA CYS A 89 -2.36 -1.09 -2.09
C CYS A 89 -1.33 -1.46 -3.15
N ALA A 90 -1.48 -0.86 -4.34
CA ALA A 90 -0.44 -0.91 -5.36
C ALA A 90 0.46 0.31 -5.23
N CYS A 91 1.75 0.12 -5.20
CA CYS A 91 2.69 1.23 -5.14
C CYS A 91 3.86 1.08 -6.12
N ARG A 92 4.42 2.21 -6.49
CA ARG A 92 5.61 2.31 -7.34
C ARG A 92 6.46 3.48 -6.87
N ILE A 93 7.76 3.25 -6.69
CA ILE A 93 8.70 4.35 -6.44
C ILE A 93 8.97 5.03 -7.77
N VAL A 94 8.66 6.32 -7.87
CA VAL A 94 8.88 7.13 -9.07
C VAL A 94 10.30 7.70 -9.05
N LYS A 95 10.70 8.26 -7.90
CA LYS A 95 12.00 8.85 -7.69
C LYS A 95 12.40 8.77 -6.22
N ARG A 96 13.69 8.71 -5.95
CA ARG A 96 14.23 8.67 -4.59
C ARG A 96 15.56 9.41 -4.54
N SER A 97 15.79 10.21 -3.52
CA SER A 97 17.10 10.84 -3.28
C SER A 97 18.14 9.78 -2.87
N PRO A 98 19.42 9.97 -3.18
CA PRO A 98 20.48 9.00 -2.85
C PRO A 98 20.66 8.79 -1.34
N ASP A 99 20.30 9.78 -0.54
CA ASP A 99 20.41 9.80 0.91
C ASP A 99 19.10 9.42 1.62
N PHE A 100 18.08 8.95 0.87
CA PHE A 100 16.81 8.54 1.43
C PHE A 100 16.99 7.41 2.44
N LEU A 101 16.43 7.61 3.61
CA LEU A 101 16.41 6.64 4.70
C LEU A 101 15.05 6.72 5.40
N CYS A 102 14.42 5.57 5.59
CA CYS A 102 13.20 5.47 6.39
C CYS A 102 13.33 4.38 7.46
N VAL A 103 12.60 4.58 8.54
CA VAL A 103 12.42 3.61 9.62
C VAL A 103 10.96 3.27 9.74
N GLY A 104 10.62 2.09 10.25
CA GLY A 104 9.22 1.71 10.28
C GLY A 104 8.91 0.43 11.02
N LEU A 105 7.65 0.04 10.89
CA LEU A 105 7.06 -1.13 11.51
C LEU A 105 6.22 -1.87 10.48
N LEU A 106 6.47 -3.16 10.34
CA LEU A 106 5.68 -4.08 9.53
C LEU A 106 4.90 -5.01 10.46
N LEU A 107 3.61 -5.22 10.19
CA LEU A 107 2.77 -6.05 11.04
C LEU A 107 2.23 -7.25 10.27
N SER A 108 2.17 -8.42 10.90
CA SER A 108 1.43 -9.53 10.33
C SER A 108 -0.07 -9.19 10.29
N LYS A 109 -0.80 -9.76 9.32
CA LYS A 109 -2.25 -9.53 9.22
C LYS A 109 -3.02 -10.04 10.43
N SER A 110 -2.56 -11.12 11.05
CA SER A 110 -3.15 -11.67 12.28
C SER A 110 -2.98 -10.70 13.43
N PHE A 111 -1.78 -10.18 13.62
CA PHE A 111 -1.48 -9.20 14.67
C PHE A 111 -2.25 -7.89 14.46
N TRP A 112 -2.30 -7.37 13.22
CA TRP A 112 -3.08 -6.18 12.89
C TRP A 112 -4.57 -6.35 13.21
N ARG A 113 -5.17 -7.51 12.83
CA ARG A 113 -6.57 -7.80 13.18
C ARG A 113 -6.79 -7.88 14.68
N GLN A 114 -5.88 -8.52 15.42
CA GLN A 114 -5.92 -8.58 16.87
C GLN A 114 -5.86 -7.18 17.49
N LEU A 115 -4.94 -6.34 17.01
CA LEU A 115 -4.79 -4.95 17.45
C LEU A 115 -6.11 -4.17 17.25
N LEU A 116 -6.71 -4.25 16.07
CA LEU A 116 -7.99 -3.58 15.77
C LEU A 116 -9.17 -4.16 16.57
N PHE A 117 -9.17 -5.45 16.86
CA PHE A 117 -10.21 -6.09 17.66
C PHE A 117 -10.14 -5.66 19.12
N THR A 118 -8.94 -5.64 19.69
CA THR A 118 -8.70 -5.23 21.08
C THR A 118 -8.89 -3.72 21.25
N GLU A 119 -8.37 -2.93 20.30
CA GLU A 119 -8.38 -1.48 20.34
C GLU A 119 -9.29 -0.89 19.23
N ARG A 120 -10.60 -1.05 19.41
CA ARG A 120 -11.62 -0.61 18.42
C ARG A 120 -11.47 0.86 18.00
N THR A 121 -10.93 1.70 18.88
CA THR A 121 -10.68 3.11 18.59
C THR A 121 -9.61 3.35 17.53
N LEU A 122 -8.78 2.33 17.23
CA LEU A 122 -7.77 2.40 16.17
C LEU A 122 -8.33 2.12 14.77
N SER A 123 -9.57 1.64 14.67
CA SER A 123 -10.22 1.38 13.37
C SER A 123 -10.30 2.64 12.48
N SER A 124 -10.34 3.83 13.09
CA SER A 124 -10.30 5.10 12.37
C SER A 124 -8.97 5.34 11.61
N ILE A 125 -7.88 4.73 12.02
CA ILE A 125 -6.59 4.81 11.30
C ILE A 125 -6.65 3.91 10.06
N ALA A 126 -7.29 2.75 10.16
CA ALA A 126 -7.39 1.80 9.05
C ALA A 126 -8.19 2.33 7.85
N ALA A 127 -9.05 3.32 8.06
CA ALA A 127 -9.89 3.92 7.04
C ALA A 127 -9.29 5.22 6.44
N ARG A 128 -8.03 5.55 6.74
CA ARG A 128 -7.43 6.84 6.37
C ARG A 128 -6.41 6.76 5.25
N ASP A 129 -6.03 7.94 4.78
CA ASP A 129 -4.99 8.13 3.78
C ASP A 129 -3.70 7.43 4.15
N ALA A 130 -3.04 6.86 3.15
CA ALA A 130 -1.71 6.29 3.30
C ALA A 130 -0.65 7.33 3.76
N PHE A 131 -0.95 8.62 3.60
CA PHE A 131 -0.07 9.74 3.95
C PHE A 131 -0.67 10.60 5.05
N ILE A 132 0.09 10.79 6.12
CA ILE A 132 -0.27 11.65 7.25
C ILE A 132 0.82 12.71 7.36
N VAL A 133 0.45 13.99 7.20
CA VAL A 133 1.38 15.11 7.44
C VAL A 133 1.73 15.12 8.93
N VAL A 134 2.97 15.36 9.32
CA VAL A 134 3.40 15.46 10.72
C VAL A 134 4.23 16.71 10.94
N THR A 135 4.07 17.35 12.09
CA THR A 135 4.97 18.42 12.52
C THR A 135 6.31 17.83 12.97
N GLU A 136 7.33 18.64 13.05
CA GLU A 136 8.64 18.21 13.55
C GLU A 136 8.54 17.62 14.98
N GLU A 137 7.74 18.22 15.84
CA GLU A 137 7.52 17.72 17.20
C GLU A 137 6.81 16.35 17.20
N GLU A 138 5.77 16.18 16.37
CA GLU A 138 5.07 14.91 16.21
C GLU A 138 6.00 13.83 15.65
N ARG A 139 6.77 14.17 14.61
CA ARG A 139 7.79 13.29 14.04
C ARG A 139 8.81 12.85 15.10
N ASN A 140 9.33 13.77 15.89
CA ASN A 140 10.29 13.47 16.94
C ASN A 140 9.69 12.55 18.01
N ARG A 141 8.42 12.72 18.37
CA ARG A 141 7.72 11.78 19.27
C ARG A 141 7.61 10.38 18.67
N LEU A 142 7.20 10.27 17.42
CA LEU A 142 7.09 8.98 16.72
C LEU A 142 8.45 8.30 16.58
N ALA A 143 9.50 9.06 16.27
CA ALA A 143 10.86 8.56 16.19
C ALA A 143 11.34 7.95 17.52
N ARG A 144 11.03 8.59 18.66
CA ARG A 144 11.35 8.05 19.99
C ARG A 144 10.62 6.75 20.29
N PHE A 145 9.37 6.59 19.84
CA PHE A 145 8.67 5.30 19.93
C PHE A 145 9.40 4.21 19.14
N HIS A 146 9.85 4.54 17.92
CA HIS A 146 10.62 3.59 17.10
C HIS A 146 11.96 3.22 17.78
N GLU A 147 12.70 4.19 18.29
CA GLU A 147 13.94 3.95 19.04
C GLU A 147 13.70 3.05 20.26
N LEU A 148 12.64 3.32 21.04
CA LEU A 148 12.28 2.50 22.20
C LEU A 148 11.90 1.06 21.80
N LEU A 149 11.12 0.90 20.72
CA LEU A 149 10.81 -0.41 20.16
C LEU A 149 12.10 -1.17 19.77
N CYS A 150 13.06 -0.47 19.16
CA CYS A 150 14.36 -1.04 18.83
C CYS A 150 15.13 -1.50 20.06
N LEU A 151 15.25 -0.65 21.06
CA LEU A 151 15.95 -0.98 22.30
C LEU A 151 15.32 -2.17 23.03
N CYS A 152 13.99 -2.20 23.12
CA CYS A 152 13.29 -3.31 23.75
C CYS A 152 13.39 -4.60 22.95
N ALA A 153 13.37 -4.53 21.62
CA ALA A 153 13.51 -5.72 20.77
C ALA A 153 14.91 -6.37 20.91
N ASP A 154 15.93 -5.56 21.11
CA ASP A 154 17.31 -6.04 21.25
C ASP A 154 17.60 -6.63 22.66
N THR A 155 16.77 -6.30 23.68
CA THR A 155 17.01 -6.66 25.09
C THR A 155 16.06 -7.72 25.67
N THR A 156 14.94 -7.99 25.01
CA THR A 156 13.92 -8.93 25.53
C THR A 156 14.14 -10.35 25.02
N GLU A 157 14.84 -11.16 25.80
CA GLU A 157 15.02 -12.60 25.49
C GLU A 157 13.82 -13.48 25.90
N HIS A 158 13.01 -13.05 26.88
CA HIS A 158 12.01 -13.95 27.52
C HIS A 158 10.56 -13.69 27.11
N ASP A 159 10.13 -12.48 26.81
CA ASP A 159 8.79 -12.15 26.33
C ASP A 159 8.78 -10.90 25.46
N PRO A 160 9.21 -11.01 24.20
CA PRO A 160 9.24 -9.86 23.29
C PRO A 160 7.83 -9.32 23.00
N ILE A 161 6.80 -10.17 22.98
CA ILE A 161 5.42 -9.75 22.69
C ILE A 161 4.84 -8.95 23.84
N GLY A 162 4.99 -9.43 25.08
CA GLY A 162 4.46 -8.75 26.27
C GLY A 162 5.01 -7.35 26.46
N THR A 163 6.28 -7.12 26.13
CA THR A 163 6.92 -5.80 26.23
C THR A 163 6.61 -4.90 25.02
N LEU A 164 6.68 -5.45 23.82
CA LEU A 164 6.58 -4.65 22.59
C LEU A 164 5.13 -4.34 22.20
N TYR A 165 4.16 -5.20 22.53
CA TYR A 165 2.75 -4.97 22.23
C TYR A 165 2.21 -3.65 22.79
N PRO A 166 2.37 -3.32 24.10
CA PRO A 166 1.91 -2.04 24.64
C PRO A 166 2.56 -0.83 23.96
N LEU A 167 3.84 -0.93 23.57
CA LEU A 167 4.55 0.14 22.88
C LEU A 167 3.99 0.36 21.47
N ILE A 168 3.68 -0.72 20.74
CA ILE A 168 3.04 -0.64 19.43
C ILE A 168 1.64 -0.04 19.55
N VAL A 169 0.85 -0.46 20.55
CA VAL A 169 -0.46 0.13 20.84
C VAL A 169 -0.32 1.63 21.12
N GLY A 170 0.62 2.02 21.97
CA GLY A 170 0.92 3.41 22.29
C GLY A 170 1.29 4.24 21.06
N LEU A 171 2.13 3.69 20.16
CA LEU A 171 2.49 4.32 18.89
C LEU A 171 1.24 4.58 18.03
N PHE A 172 0.36 3.60 17.86
CA PHE A 172 -0.87 3.78 17.09
C PHE A 172 -1.84 4.77 17.74
N PHE A 173 -1.90 4.85 19.07
CA PHE A 173 -2.67 5.89 19.76
C PHE A 173 -2.09 7.29 19.49
N GLN A 174 -0.77 7.47 19.43
CA GLN A 174 -0.16 8.74 19.02
C GLN A 174 -0.54 9.13 17.59
N ILE A 175 -0.47 8.18 16.64
CA ILE A 175 -0.88 8.41 15.25
C ILE A 175 -2.37 8.82 15.19
N ARG A 176 -3.24 8.13 15.92
CA ARG A 176 -4.66 8.48 16.01
C ARG A 176 -4.86 9.91 16.51
N ASN A 177 -4.15 10.30 17.56
CA ASN A 177 -4.26 11.65 18.13
C ASN A 177 -3.79 12.71 17.13
N ILE A 178 -2.69 12.47 16.39
CA ILE A 178 -2.23 13.33 15.30
C ILE A 178 -3.34 13.49 14.24
N CYS A 179 -3.97 12.40 13.83
CA CYS A 179 -5.06 12.43 12.87
C CYS A 179 -6.27 13.22 13.38
N GLN A 180 -6.70 12.98 14.63
CA GLN A 180 -7.86 13.66 15.23
C GLN A 180 -7.66 15.16 15.42
N ASN A 181 -6.48 15.58 15.87
CA ASN A 181 -6.14 16.99 16.04
C ASN A 181 -6.21 17.75 14.71
N ARG A 182 -5.85 17.11 13.61
CA ARG A 182 -5.93 17.71 12.27
C ARG A 182 -7.37 17.81 11.74
N GLU A 183 -8.21 16.83 12.06
CA GLU A 183 -9.64 16.92 11.73
C GLU A 183 -10.34 18.06 12.49
N ALA A 184 -9.93 18.29 13.73
CA ALA A 184 -10.48 19.40 14.53
C ALA A 184 -10.01 20.78 14.03
N THR A 185 -8.85 20.87 13.38
CA THR A 185 -8.25 22.13 12.88
C THR A 185 -8.42 22.31 11.38
N ALA A 186 -8.64 21.24 10.62
CA ALA A 186 -8.93 21.34 9.20
C ALA A 186 -10.34 21.86 9.00
N ALA A 187 -10.52 22.79 8.05
CA ALA A 187 -11.83 23.01 7.46
C ALA A 187 -12.42 21.64 7.09
N PRO A 188 -13.71 21.37 7.35
CA PRO A 188 -14.29 20.05 7.20
C PRO A 188 -13.85 19.47 5.86
N ALA A 189 -13.22 18.30 5.90
CA ALA A 189 -12.70 17.64 4.69
C ALA A 189 -13.83 17.72 3.67
N SER A 190 -13.57 18.38 2.54
CA SER A 190 -14.61 18.66 1.55
C SER A 190 -15.40 17.38 1.36
N HIS A 191 -16.73 17.45 1.47
CA HIS A 191 -17.63 16.31 1.26
C HIS A 191 -17.24 15.49 0.02
N SER A 192 -16.69 16.18 -0.98
CA SER A 192 -16.10 15.58 -2.18
C SER A 192 -14.90 14.68 -1.90
N LYS A 193 -14.01 15.01 -0.96
CA LYS A 193 -12.88 14.16 -0.60
C LYS A 193 -13.34 12.88 0.10
N LYS A 194 -14.30 12.98 1.01
CA LYS A 194 -14.89 11.82 1.66
C LYS A 194 -15.49 10.85 0.64
N ILE A 195 -16.31 11.38 -0.30
CA ILE A 195 -16.88 10.56 -1.37
C ILE A 195 -15.78 9.89 -2.23
N LEU A 196 -14.69 10.60 -2.52
CA LEU A 196 -13.56 10.03 -3.25
C LEU A 196 -12.96 8.85 -2.49
N TYR A 197 -12.71 8.97 -1.20
CA TYR A 197 -12.15 7.89 -0.39
C TYR A 197 -13.09 6.68 -0.30
N ASP A 198 -14.37 6.92 -0.01
CA ASP A 198 -15.37 5.85 0.05
C ASP A 198 -15.49 5.14 -1.31
N PHE A 199 -15.39 5.89 -2.43
CA PHE A 199 -15.34 5.33 -3.77
C PHE A 199 -14.09 4.48 -4.02
N LEU A 200 -12.90 4.96 -3.65
CA LEU A 200 -11.63 4.23 -3.84
C LEU A 200 -11.59 2.96 -2.99
N ASP A 201 -12.11 2.98 -1.77
CA ASP A 201 -12.23 1.80 -0.92
C ASP A 201 -13.20 0.76 -1.53
N SER A 202 -14.36 1.21 -1.99
CA SER A 202 -15.31 0.37 -2.71
C SER A 202 -14.70 -0.18 -4.01
N LEU A 203 -13.93 0.63 -4.75
CA LEU A 203 -13.23 0.19 -5.96
C LEU A 203 -12.20 -0.89 -5.66
N HIS A 204 -11.38 -0.69 -4.63
CA HIS A 204 -10.38 -1.65 -4.19
C HIS A 204 -10.99 -3.04 -3.91
N THR A 205 -12.16 -3.07 -3.30
CA THR A 205 -12.84 -4.31 -2.92
C THR A 205 -13.53 -4.98 -4.11
N ASN A 206 -14.10 -4.20 -5.05
CA ASN A 206 -15.07 -4.69 -6.02
C ASN A 206 -14.60 -4.65 -7.50
N TYR A 207 -13.41 -4.13 -7.82
CA TYR A 207 -12.93 -3.93 -9.20
C TYR A 207 -12.94 -5.18 -10.08
N ARG A 208 -12.78 -6.35 -9.49
CA ARG A 208 -12.77 -7.62 -10.23
C ARG A 208 -14.12 -7.94 -10.84
N GLN A 209 -15.20 -7.68 -10.14
CA GLN A 209 -16.56 -8.06 -10.51
C GLN A 209 -17.36 -6.90 -11.11
N HIS A 210 -17.06 -5.67 -10.70
CA HIS A 210 -17.86 -4.50 -11.02
C HIS A 210 -17.03 -3.39 -11.69
N ARG A 211 -17.31 -3.11 -12.97
CA ARG A 211 -16.64 -2.06 -13.77
C ARG A 211 -17.57 -0.92 -14.17
N ARG A 212 -18.84 -0.96 -13.76
CA ARG A 212 -19.81 0.09 -14.08
C ARG A 212 -19.87 1.11 -12.94
N VAL A 213 -19.83 2.38 -13.31
CA VAL A 213 -19.94 3.49 -12.36
C VAL A 213 -21.23 3.41 -11.54
N SER A 214 -22.33 2.86 -12.14
CA SER A 214 -23.59 2.70 -11.43
C SER A 214 -23.49 1.88 -10.17
N PHE A 215 -22.74 0.77 -10.18
CA PHE A 215 -22.53 -0.06 -8.98
C PHE A 215 -21.95 0.74 -7.82
N TYR A 216 -20.92 1.53 -8.08
CA TYR A 216 -20.26 2.34 -7.05
C TYR A 216 -21.13 3.52 -6.60
N ALA A 217 -21.88 4.09 -7.52
CA ALA A 217 -22.84 5.14 -7.21
C ALA A 217 -23.96 4.63 -6.29
N ASP A 218 -24.51 3.45 -6.59
CA ASP A 218 -25.56 2.81 -5.78
C ASP A 218 -25.02 2.47 -4.38
N ALA A 219 -23.79 1.92 -4.28
CA ALA A 219 -23.15 1.62 -3.00
C ALA A 219 -22.93 2.86 -2.11
N LEU A 220 -22.76 4.03 -2.72
CA LEU A 220 -22.62 5.32 -2.03
C LEU A 220 -23.92 6.12 -1.92
N SER A 221 -25.05 5.55 -2.33
CA SER A 221 -26.35 6.23 -2.37
C SER A 221 -26.34 7.54 -3.20
N LEU A 222 -25.59 7.52 -4.32
CA LEU A 222 -25.45 8.63 -5.26
C LEU A 222 -25.94 8.26 -6.65
N THR A 223 -26.22 9.27 -7.47
CA THR A 223 -26.42 9.03 -8.91
C THR A 223 -25.05 8.89 -9.61
N PRO A 224 -24.94 8.09 -10.70
CA PRO A 224 -23.69 7.94 -11.46
C PRO A 224 -23.11 9.27 -11.95
N ARG A 225 -24.00 10.21 -12.34
CA ARG A 225 -23.62 11.56 -12.77
C ARG A 225 -23.03 12.37 -11.62
N HIS A 226 -23.66 12.34 -10.45
CA HIS A 226 -23.19 13.07 -9.27
C HIS A 226 -21.85 12.50 -8.79
N LEU A 227 -21.73 11.17 -8.66
CA LEU A 227 -20.47 10.50 -8.32
C LEU A 227 -19.35 10.93 -9.29
N THR A 228 -19.58 10.85 -10.61
CA THR A 228 -18.55 11.22 -11.61
C THR A 228 -18.12 12.69 -11.46
N THR A 229 -19.07 13.59 -11.20
CA THR A 229 -18.77 15.02 -11.02
C THR A 229 -17.92 15.25 -9.77
N VAL A 230 -18.31 14.67 -8.63
CA VAL A 230 -17.61 14.80 -7.37
C VAL A 230 -16.20 14.21 -7.44
N ILE A 231 -16.06 13.00 -7.99
CA ILE A 231 -14.76 12.34 -8.17
C ILE A 231 -13.84 13.17 -9.06
N ARG A 232 -14.36 13.73 -10.18
CA ARG A 232 -13.56 14.58 -11.06
C ARG A 232 -13.11 15.87 -10.39
N GLN A 233 -13.97 16.49 -9.61
CA GLN A 233 -13.61 17.70 -8.84
C GLN A 233 -12.55 17.43 -7.78
N ALA A 234 -12.64 16.28 -7.09
CA ALA A 234 -11.73 15.92 -6.01
C ALA A 234 -10.38 15.37 -6.50
N SER A 235 -10.33 14.68 -7.67
CA SER A 235 -9.13 13.95 -8.13
C SER A 235 -8.63 14.35 -9.53
N GLY A 236 -9.36 15.20 -10.26
CA GLY A 236 -9.05 15.53 -11.66
C GLY A 236 -9.41 14.41 -12.66
N ARG A 237 -9.81 13.22 -12.20
CA ARG A 237 -10.16 12.04 -13.01
C ARG A 237 -11.63 11.67 -12.86
N SER A 238 -12.26 11.16 -13.92
CA SER A 238 -13.63 10.64 -13.82
C SER A 238 -13.67 9.29 -13.10
N ALA A 239 -14.81 8.92 -12.52
CA ALA A 239 -14.99 7.61 -11.89
C ALA A 239 -14.71 6.44 -12.85
N SER A 240 -15.09 6.57 -14.14
CA SER A 240 -14.78 5.56 -15.17
C SER A 240 -13.27 5.42 -15.39
N GLN A 241 -12.52 6.54 -15.45
CA GLN A 241 -11.07 6.51 -15.60
C GLN A 241 -10.41 5.82 -14.40
N TRP A 242 -10.85 6.10 -13.19
CA TRP A 242 -10.35 5.41 -11.99
C TRP A 242 -10.58 3.90 -12.06
N ILE A 243 -11.78 3.46 -12.45
CA ILE A 243 -12.09 2.02 -12.58
C ILE A 243 -11.21 1.37 -13.64
N GLU A 244 -11.03 2.02 -14.79
CA GLU A 244 -10.21 1.52 -15.89
C GLU A 244 -8.74 1.42 -15.51
N GLU A 245 -8.17 2.48 -15.00
CA GLU A 245 -6.76 2.56 -14.61
C GLU A 245 -6.45 1.59 -13.47
N TYR A 246 -7.35 1.49 -12.47
CA TYR A 246 -7.20 0.55 -11.37
C TYR A 246 -7.24 -0.92 -11.82
N THR A 247 -8.16 -1.26 -12.72
CA THR A 247 -8.25 -2.61 -13.31
C THR A 247 -6.97 -2.96 -14.08
N VAL A 248 -6.42 -2.00 -14.83
CA VAL A 248 -5.16 -2.19 -15.58
C VAL A 248 -3.96 -2.26 -14.65
N LEU A 249 -3.93 -1.48 -13.58
CA LEU A 249 -2.89 -1.55 -12.55
C LEU A 249 -2.82 -2.96 -11.93
N GLU A 250 -3.95 -3.53 -11.55
CA GLU A 250 -4.01 -4.90 -11.04
C GLU A 250 -3.60 -5.94 -12.11
N ALA A 251 -4.00 -5.71 -13.37
CA ALA A 251 -3.54 -6.55 -14.48
C ALA A 251 -2.02 -6.50 -14.65
N GLN A 252 -1.40 -5.33 -14.56
CA GLN A 252 0.05 -5.13 -14.62
C GLN A 252 0.77 -5.89 -13.51
N ILE A 253 0.23 -5.85 -12.30
CA ILE A 253 0.75 -6.58 -11.14
C ILE A 253 0.69 -8.10 -11.41
N LEU A 254 -0.46 -8.62 -11.88
CA LEU A 254 -0.63 -10.04 -12.19
C LEU A 254 0.25 -10.49 -13.36
N LEU A 255 0.32 -9.69 -14.44
CA LEU A 255 1.15 -9.98 -15.61
C LEU A 255 2.63 -10.13 -15.25
N ARG A 256 3.11 -9.33 -14.33
CA ARG A 256 4.50 -9.35 -13.88
C ARG A 256 4.75 -10.41 -12.81
N ASN A 257 3.80 -10.60 -11.88
CA ASN A 257 4.03 -11.23 -10.59
C ASN A 257 3.39 -12.62 -10.45
N SER A 258 2.70 -13.13 -11.47
CA SER A 258 2.10 -14.45 -11.40
C SER A 258 2.49 -15.32 -12.60
N PRO A 259 2.54 -16.66 -12.42
CA PRO A 259 2.74 -17.59 -13.52
C PRO A 259 1.50 -17.75 -14.42
N MET A 260 0.41 -17.10 -14.07
CA MET A 260 -0.88 -17.18 -14.75
C MET A 260 -0.72 -16.82 -16.24
N SER A 261 -1.34 -17.57 -17.11
CA SER A 261 -1.50 -17.20 -18.51
C SER A 261 -2.32 -15.91 -18.65
N ILE A 262 -2.22 -15.23 -19.77
CA ILE A 262 -3.03 -14.02 -20.04
C ILE A 262 -4.53 -14.34 -19.99
N LYS A 263 -4.91 -15.55 -20.37
CA LYS A 263 -6.28 -16.04 -20.30
C LYS A 263 -6.76 -16.17 -18.84
N GLU A 264 -5.95 -16.76 -17.98
CA GLU A 264 -6.27 -16.89 -16.55
C GLU A 264 -6.35 -15.54 -15.87
N ILE A 265 -5.44 -14.60 -16.19
CA ILE A 265 -5.50 -13.21 -15.68
C ILE A 265 -6.79 -12.52 -16.14
N ALA A 266 -7.21 -12.72 -17.39
CA ALA A 266 -8.47 -12.18 -17.89
C ALA A 266 -9.66 -12.67 -17.03
N TYR A 267 -9.74 -13.97 -16.76
CA TYR A 267 -10.79 -14.53 -15.91
C TYR A 267 -10.71 -14.08 -14.46
N GLU A 268 -9.50 -14.02 -13.88
CA GLU A 268 -9.27 -13.53 -12.52
C GLU A 268 -9.75 -12.08 -12.35
N LEU A 269 -9.58 -11.27 -13.39
CA LEU A 269 -10.07 -9.89 -13.42
C LEU A 269 -11.53 -9.78 -13.89
N GLY A 270 -12.26 -10.91 -14.03
CA GLY A 270 -13.68 -10.96 -14.37
C GLY A 270 -13.99 -10.57 -15.83
N PHE A 271 -13.08 -10.82 -16.79
CA PHE A 271 -13.38 -10.72 -18.21
C PHE A 271 -13.88 -12.06 -18.74
N ASN A 272 -14.87 -12.03 -19.60
CA ASN A 272 -15.45 -13.24 -20.18
C ASN A 272 -14.51 -13.95 -21.16
N ASP A 273 -13.57 -13.21 -21.76
CA ASP A 273 -12.57 -13.77 -22.68
C ASP A 273 -11.27 -12.94 -22.70
N GLN A 274 -10.18 -13.59 -23.16
CA GLN A 274 -8.86 -13.01 -23.26
C GLN A 274 -8.80 -11.84 -24.27
N SER A 275 -9.57 -11.92 -25.37
CA SER A 275 -9.50 -10.89 -26.42
C SER A 275 -10.09 -9.57 -25.94
N LEU A 276 -11.19 -9.65 -25.18
CA LEU A 276 -11.81 -8.47 -24.55
C LEU A 276 -10.86 -7.85 -23.53
N PHE A 277 -10.23 -8.66 -22.68
CA PHE A 277 -9.20 -8.20 -21.74
C PHE A 277 -8.03 -7.54 -22.46
N SER A 278 -7.49 -8.19 -23.51
CA SER A 278 -6.32 -7.67 -24.23
C SER A 278 -6.60 -6.33 -24.91
N LYS A 279 -7.79 -6.16 -25.48
CA LYS A 279 -8.24 -4.87 -26.05
C LYS A 279 -8.37 -3.79 -24.96
N TYR A 280 -9.00 -4.16 -23.83
CA TYR A 280 -9.18 -3.25 -22.70
C TYR A 280 -7.84 -2.80 -22.13
N PHE A 281 -6.95 -3.74 -21.84
CA PHE A 281 -5.62 -3.47 -21.32
C PHE A 281 -4.80 -2.59 -22.28
N SER A 282 -4.76 -2.96 -23.58
CA SER A 282 -3.99 -2.22 -24.59
C SER A 282 -4.48 -0.79 -24.78
N ARG A 283 -5.79 -0.57 -24.68
CA ARG A 283 -6.39 0.77 -24.78
C ARG A 283 -5.91 1.70 -23.64
N VAL A 284 -5.78 1.16 -22.43
CA VAL A 284 -5.42 1.96 -21.23
C VAL A 284 -3.90 1.99 -21.03
N ALA A 285 -3.21 0.86 -21.18
CA ALA A 285 -1.78 0.73 -20.97
C ALA A 285 -0.92 1.15 -22.17
N GLY A 286 -1.51 1.33 -23.36
CA GLY A 286 -0.80 1.68 -24.59
C GLY A 286 -0.02 0.54 -25.25
N ILE A 287 0.10 -0.63 -24.61
CA ILE A 287 0.79 -1.82 -25.13
C ILE A 287 0.00 -3.09 -24.80
N SER A 288 0.25 -4.20 -25.55
CA SER A 288 -0.45 -5.46 -25.28
C SER A 288 0.00 -6.09 -23.95
N PRO A 289 -0.86 -6.93 -23.31
CA PRO A 289 -0.49 -7.67 -22.10
C PRO A 289 0.77 -8.53 -22.28
N GLU A 290 0.93 -9.18 -23.42
CA GLU A 290 2.12 -9.99 -23.73
C GLU A 290 3.38 -9.14 -23.81
N ARG A 291 3.31 -7.99 -24.49
CA ARG A 291 4.44 -7.07 -24.59
C ARG A 291 4.79 -6.49 -23.21
N TYR A 292 3.79 -6.12 -22.42
CA TYR A 292 4.01 -5.65 -21.03
C TYR A 292 4.74 -6.70 -20.21
N ARG A 293 4.30 -7.96 -20.26
CA ARG A 293 4.93 -9.08 -19.54
C ARG A 293 6.40 -9.26 -19.95
N LYS A 294 6.69 -9.29 -21.26
CA LYS A 294 8.08 -9.43 -21.76
C LYS A 294 8.98 -8.31 -21.25
N ILE A 295 8.55 -7.06 -21.40
CA ILE A 295 9.35 -5.89 -20.98
C ILE A 295 9.55 -5.90 -19.45
N SER A 296 8.50 -6.20 -18.70
CA SER A 296 8.56 -6.21 -17.24
C SER A 296 9.43 -7.34 -16.66
N MET A 297 9.63 -8.43 -17.40
CA MET A 297 10.51 -9.52 -17.05
C MET A 297 11.96 -9.30 -17.51
N SER A 298 12.19 -8.55 -18.59
CA SER A 298 13.54 -8.29 -19.12
C SER A 298 14.32 -7.23 -18.34
N ASN A 299 13.65 -6.42 -17.53
CA ASN A 299 14.25 -5.36 -16.72
C ASN A 299 14.48 -5.80 -15.25
N THR A 300 14.62 -7.08 -15.03
CA THR A 300 14.98 -7.73 -13.77
C THR A 300 16.37 -8.34 -13.88
#